data_f763df395a1e7dc8e8cb64b8cc6d9be1
#
_entry.id   f763df395a1e7dc8e8cb64b8cc6d9be1
#
_cell.length_a   1.000
_cell.length_b   1.000
_cell.length_c   1.000
_cell.angle_alpha   90.00
_cell.angle_beta   90.00
_cell.angle_gamma   90.00
#
_symmetry.space_group_name_H-M   'P 1'
#
loop_
_entity.id
_entity.type
_entity.pdbx_description
1 polymer ?
#
loop_
_entity_poly.entity_id
_entity_poly.type
_entity_poly.pdbx_seq_one_letter_code
_entity_poly.pdbx_strand_id
1 'polypeptide(L)'
;MDTIQKVFKKLSIFLVFAMVIGLMTPGVVLAKNKDYKVELDYGDGYVTVYKGNKYGIVNDKGKIIIPIVYQEVIRDDIEYTLRYNFFVKKGGKWGLVNKHNKVLIKLQYDSIQWYGDKHYIVSKKDKRGYVNYGIINFNNKAVLPFKYSDIRELYGGWAPVKKGKKYGFINDKFKTIIKPQYDFVSTYLSDGYASVAKSGHYGVINKKNKVIIPFEYDSIEQMNFDDGYIIASKSGKTGIIDTKNKVIIPFEYDSIGAVDLENGFICAIKSDKYGYINKENKVVIPFEYGGGNKFTEGLAGVSKDGKWGFINKDNEVIIPFEYDDAWGFSEGLAKVKKADKYGFIDKTGKVIVPFEYDDANSFSDGSAYVEKGGKTGTVDKNGVFTPYED
;
A
#
# COMPACT_ATOMS: atom_id res chain seq x y z
N MET A 1 6.98 -5.29 2.26
CA MET A 1 6.44 -4.06 2.89
C MET A 1 6.63 -2.79 2.05
N ASP A 2 7.57 -2.78 1.13
CA ASP A 2 7.79 -1.66 0.19
C ASP A 2 6.78 -1.54 -0.95
N THR A 3 6.01 -2.58 -1.22
CA THR A 3 5.15 -2.66 -2.42
C THR A 3 3.90 -1.79 -2.30
N ILE A 4 3.31 -1.68 -1.12
CA ILE A 4 2.10 -0.86 -0.90
C ILE A 4 2.45 0.63 -0.83
N GLN A 5 3.57 1.01 -0.22
CA GLN A 5 4.04 2.40 -0.27
C GLN A 5 4.49 2.84 -1.67
N LYS A 6 5.01 1.92 -2.50
CA LYS A 6 5.34 2.21 -3.91
C LYS A 6 4.10 2.38 -4.77
N VAL A 7 3.00 1.68 -4.48
CA VAL A 7 1.72 1.87 -5.20
C VAL A 7 1.13 3.25 -4.89
N PHE A 8 1.12 3.68 -3.63
CA PHE A 8 0.58 5.02 -3.29
C PHE A 8 1.52 6.17 -3.67
N LYS A 9 2.85 5.99 -3.64
CA LYS A 9 3.79 6.95 -4.23
C LYS A 9 3.73 7.00 -5.75
N LYS A 10 3.41 5.88 -6.41
CA LYS A 10 3.15 5.84 -7.86
C LYS A 10 1.83 6.52 -8.23
N LEU A 11 0.76 6.46 -7.44
CA LEU A 11 -0.47 7.19 -7.73
C LEU A 11 -0.31 8.73 -7.64
N SER A 12 0.59 9.25 -6.81
CA SER A 12 0.92 10.69 -6.80
C SER A 12 2.01 11.06 -7.83
N ILE A 13 2.73 10.11 -8.40
CA ILE A 13 3.77 10.29 -9.43
C ILE A 13 3.27 9.85 -10.82
N PHE A 14 2.22 9.01 -10.92
CA PHE A 14 1.65 8.60 -12.21
C PHE A 14 0.92 9.73 -12.98
N LEU A 15 0.78 10.90 -12.38
CA LEU A 15 0.33 12.12 -13.09
C LEU A 15 1.45 12.79 -13.89
N VAL A 16 2.68 12.24 -13.95
CA VAL A 16 3.81 12.90 -14.64
C VAL A 16 4.43 12.04 -15.76
N PHE A 17 4.11 10.74 -15.89
CA PHE A 17 4.76 9.89 -16.91
C PHE A 17 3.79 8.96 -17.67
N ALA A 18 2.70 9.51 -18.20
CA ALA A 18 2.03 8.92 -19.36
C ALA A 18 2.42 9.72 -20.61
N MET A 19 3.73 9.74 -20.91
CA MET A 19 4.22 10.13 -22.23
C MET A 19 4.51 8.85 -23.02
N VAL A 20 3.76 8.75 -24.13
CA VAL A 20 4.12 8.04 -25.35
C VAL A 20 4.21 6.53 -25.26
N ILE A 21 3.11 5.85 -25.47
CA ILE A 21 3.00 4.80 -26.48
C ILE A 21 1.56 4.91 -27.02
N GLY A 22 1.42 5.31 -28.29
CA GLY A 22 0.16 5.28 -29.00
C GLY A 22 -0.26 3.85 -29.27
N LEU A 23 -1.10 3.30 -28.43
CA LEU A 23 -1.90 2.12 -28.74
C LEU A 23 -3.31 2.63 -29.03
N MET A 24 -3.66 2.64 -30.31
CA MET A 24 -5.02 2.85 -30.76
C MET A 24 -5.86 1.66 -30.31
N THR A 25 -6.69 1.85 -29.28
CA THR A 25 -7.81 0.94 -29.04
C THR A 25 -8.84 1.13 -30.17
N PRO A 26 -9.35 0.08 -30.80
CA PRO A 26 -10.33 0.20 -31.85
C PRO A 26 -11.70 0.57 -31.23
N GLY A 27 -12.16 1.80 -31.40
CA GLY A 27 -13.53 2.09 -31.08
C GLY A 27 -14.02 3.51 -30.98
N VAL A 28 -13.20 4.53 -30.82
CA VAL A 28 -13.73 5.91 -30.81
C VAL A 28 -13.26 6.66 -32.06
N VAL A 29 -14.09 6.64 -33.11
CA VAL A 29 -13.99 7.59 -34.20
C VAL A 29 -14.46 8.94 -33.64
N LEU A 30 -13.59 9.63 -32.91
CA LEU A 30 -13.80 11.05 -32.63
C LEU A 30 -13.89 11.74 -34.00
N ALA A 31 -15.08 12.22 -34.34
CA ALA A 31 -15.25 13.07 -35.51
C ALA A 31 -14.11 14.08 -35.50
N LYS A 32 -13.36 14.19 -36.60
CA LYS A 32 -12.20 15.09 -36.79
C LYS A 32 -12.57 16.52 -36.46
N ASN A 33 -12.76 16.84 -35.20
CA ASN A 33 -12.98 18.22 -34.77
C ASN A 33 -11.59 18.83 -34.63
N LYS A 34 -11.25 19.73 -35.55
CA LYS A 34 -9.92 20.34 -35.67
C LYS A 34 -9.52 21.24 -34.51
N ASP A 35 -10.39 21.40 -33.52
CA ASP A 35 -10.25 22.45 -32.49
C ASP A 35 -9.65 22.04 -31.17
N TYR A 36 -9.45 20.72 -30.90
CA TYR A 36 -8.83 20.21 -29.67
C TYR A 36 -8.03 18.92 -29.92
N LYS A 37 -7.17 18.58 -28.97
CA LYS A 37 -6.40 17.32 -28.96
C LYS A 37 -6.93 16.42 -27.86
N VAL A 38 -6.82 15.10 -28.06
CA VAL A 38 -7.15 14.08 -27.08
C VAL A 38 -6.00 13.95 -26.10
N GLU A 39 -6.30 13.82 -24.80
CA GLU A 39 -5.34 13.52 -23.75
C GLU A 39 -5.53 12.12 -23.20
N LEU A 40 -6.76 11.75 -22.78
CA LEU A 40 -7.07 10.48 -22.17
C LEU A 40 -8.48 10.02 -22.55
N ASP A 41 -8.58 8.81 -23.07
CA ASP A 41 -9.85 8.11 -23.29
C ASP A 41 -10.10 7.15 -22.12
N TYR A 42 -11.24 7.27 -21.47
CA TYR A 42 -11.62 6.42 -20.34
C TYR A 42 -12.29 5.11 -20.78
N GLY A 43 -12.50 4.90 -22.10
CA GLY A 43 -13.10 3.67 -22.65
C GLY A 43 -14.62 3.51 -22.43
N ASP A 44 -15.28 4.47 -21.77
CA ASP A 44 -16.70 4.44 -21.41
C ASP A 44 -17.53 5.56 -22.05
N GLY A 45 -17.02 6.11 -23.13
CA GLY A 45 -17.66 7.18 -23.89
C GLY A 45 -17.37 8.60 -23.41
N TYR A 46 -16.38 8.79 -22.53
CA TYR A 46 -15.88 10.09 -22.11
C TYR A 46 -14.37 10.19 -22.38
N VAL A 47 -13.97 11.33 -22.93
CA VAL A 47 -12.60 11.59 -23.36
C VAL A 47 -12.14 12.94 -22.84
N THR A 48 -11.02 13.00 -22.15
CA THR A 48 -10.37 14.26 -21.79
C THR A 48 -9.70 14.85 -23.02
N VAL A 49 -10.01 16.11 -23.30
CA VAL A 49 -9.46 16.86 -24.42
C VAL A 49 -8.87 18.18 -23.97
N TYR A 50 -7.94 18.72 -24.75
CA TYR A 50 -7.34 20.02 -24.48
C TYR A 50 -7.16 20.89 -25.68
N LYS A 51 -7.15 22.23 -25.47
CA LYS A 51 -6.82 23.25 -26.44
C LYS A 51 -5.93 24.29 -25.75
N GLY A 52 -4.67 24.41 -26.21
CA GLY A 52 -3.66 25.18 -25.50
C GLY A 52 -3.40 24.57 -24.11
N ASN A 53 -3.55 25.37 -23.07
CA ASN A 53 -3.42 24.96 -21.67
C ASN A 53 -4.77 24.79 -20.95
N LYS A 54 -5.82 24.50 -21.68
CA LYS A 54 -7.18 24.34 -21.17
C LYS A 54 -7.71 22.95 -21.51
N TYR A 55 -8.38 22.35 -20.54
CA TYR A 55 -8.93 21.01 -20.57
C TYR A 55 -10.45 21.02 -20.47
N GLY A 56 -11.07 19.98 -21.00
CA GLY A 56 -12.49 19.72 -20.95
C GLY A 56 -12.78 18.25 -21.22
N ILE A 57 -14.05 17.88 -21.30
CA ILE A 57 -14.49 16.51 -21.62
C ILE A 57 -15.40 16.55 -22.83
N VAL A 58 -15.18 15.61 -23.75
CA VAL A 58 -16.12 15.29 -24.83
C VAL A 58 -16.66 13.88 -24.66
N ASN A 59 -17.81 13.61 -25.28
CA ASN A 59 -18.29 12.22 -25.37
C ASN A 59 -17.71 11.53 -26.63
N ASP A 60 -18.03 10.24 -26.79
CA ASP A 60 -17.68 9.39 -27.94
C ASP A 60 -18.07 9.98 -29.32
N LYS A 61 -19.08 10.85 -29.36
CA LYS A 61 -19.54 11.55 -30.56
C LYS A 61 -18.84 12.90 -30.78
N GLY A 62 -17.83 13.24 -29.95
CA GLY A 62 -17.11 14.51 -30.02
C GLY A 62 -17.89 15.72 -29.50
N LYS A 63 -19.05 15.53 -28.87
CA LYS A 63 -19.82 16.60 -28.24
C LYS A 63 -19.17 17.05 -26.96
N ILE A 64 -18.93 18.35 -26.80
CA ILE A 64 -18.39 18.92 -25.56
C ILE A 64 -19.40 18.74 -24.43
N ILE A 65 -18.99 18.01 -23.37
CA ILE A 65 -19.76 17.76 -22.15
C ILE A 65 -19.31 18.70 -21.03
N ILE A 66 -18.00 18.81 -20.83
CA ILE A 66 -17.39 19.80 -19.93
C ILE A 66 -16.59 20.78 -20.81
N PRO A 67 -16.87 22.10 -20.74
CA PRO A 67 -16.19 23.11 -21.57
C PRO A 67 -14.67 23.07 -21.42
N ILE A 68 -13.94 23.35 -22.51
CA ILE A 68 -12.47 23.41 -22.56
C ILE A 68 -12.00 24.76 -21.99
N VAL A 69 -12.19 24.96 -20.69
CA VAL A 69 -11.89 26.23 -19.98
C VAL A 69 -11.16 26.03 -18.66
N TYR A 70 -10.97 24.78 -18.25
CA TYR A 70 -10.34 24.43 -16.98
C TYR A 70 -8.84 24.27 -17.14
N GLN A 71 -8.09 24.48 -16.06
CA GLN A 71 -6.64 24.27 -16.01
C GLN A 71 -6.30 22.77 -15.90
N GLU A 72 -7.17 22.02 -15.27
CA GLU A 72 -7.08 20.56 -15.09
C GLU A 72 -8.51 20.00 -15.02
N VAL A 73 -8.69 18.79 -15.54
CA VAL A 73 -9.92 17.99 -15.43
C VAL A 73 -9.51 16.56 -15.13
N ILE A 74 -10.02 16.00 -14.05
CA ILE A 74 -9.75 14.63 -13.63
C ILE A 74 -11.10 13.96 -13.35
N ARG A 75 -11.29 12.76 -13.86
CA ARG A 75 -12.49 11.99 -13.57
C ARG A 75 -12.48 11.53 -12.11
N ASP A 76 -13.65 11.54 -11.49
CA ASP A 76 -13.88 10.98 -10.16
C ASP A 76 -14.17 9.47 -10.33
N ASP A 77 -13.10 8.65 -10.43
CA ASP A 77 -13.16 7.21 -10.72
C ASP A 77 -13.59 6.39 -9.49
N ILE A 78 -14.70 6.74 -8.88
CA ILE A 78 -15.27 5.94 -7.78
C ILE A 78 -16.05 4.77 -8.39
N GLU A 79 -15.48 3.59 -8.33
CA GLU A 79 -15.99 2.31 -8.88
C GLU A 79 -17.44 1.95 -8.53
N TYR A 80 -18.03 2.60 -7.52
CA TYR A 80 -19.36 2.25 -6.99
C TYR A 80 -20.45 3.29 -7.23
N THR A 81 -20.15 4.39 -7.93
CA THR A 81 -21.19 5.35 -8.29
C THR A 81 -21.22 5.52 -9.80
N LEU A 82 -22.30 5.09 -10.46
CA LEU A 82 -22.64 5.41 -11.84
C LEU A 82 -22.80 6.92 -12.11
N ARG A 83 -22.08 7.75 -11.37
CA ARG A 83 -22.14 9.22 -11.44
C ARG A 83 -20.86 9.71 -12.04
N TYR A 84 -20.88 9.99 -13.32
CA TYR A 84 -19.80 10.66 -14.04
C TYR A 84 -19.64 12.09 -13.51
N ASN A 85 -18.75 12.23 -12.51
CA ASN A 85 -18.34 13.52 -11.97
C ASN A 85 -16.89 13.79 -12.34
N PHE A 86 -16.52 15.06 -12.37
CA PHE A 86 -15.18 15.49 -12.75
C PHE A 86 -14.68 16.52 -11.76
N PHE A 87 -13.50 16.28 -11.19
CA PHE A 87 -12.75 17.31 -10.51
C PHE A 87 -12.23 18.30 -11.56
N VAL A 88 -12.50 19.56 -11.35
CA VAL A 88 -12.09 20.63 -12.27
C VAL A 88 -11.34 21.72 -11.53
N LYS A 89 -10.32 22.30 -12.17
CA LYS A 89 -9.51 23.38 -11.63
C LYS A 89 -9.63 24.62 -12.50
N LYS A 90 -9.94 25.75 -11.88
CA LYS A 90 -9.99 27.05 -12.55
C LYS A 90 -9.53 28.15 -11.59
N GLY A 91 -8.69 29.07 -12.08
CA GLY A 91 -8.10 30.11 -11.23
C GLY A 91 -7.28 29.54 -10.06
N GLY A 92 -6.63 28.38 -10.26
CA GLY A 92 -5.85 27.68 -9.23
C GLY A 92 -6.70 26.97 -8.17
N LYS A 93 -8.04 26.97 -8.29
CA LYS A 93 -8.96 26.37 -7.31
C LYS A 93 -9.69 25.16 -7.89
N TRP A 94 -9.79 24.11 -7.10
CA TRP A 94 -10.50 22.88 -7.39
C TRP A 94 -11.96 22.94 -6.95
N GLY A 95 -12.79 22.23 -7.69
CA GLY A 95 -14.18 21.93 -7.39
C GLY A 95 -14.60 20.64 -8.09
N LEU A 96 -15.89 20.32 -8.03
CA LEU A 96 -16.48 19.14 -8.65
C LEU A 96 -17.67 19.56 -9.50
N VAL A 97 -17.75 19.02 -10.72
CA VAL A 97 -18.90 19.18 -11.62
C VAL A 97 -19.42 17.81 -12.04
N ASN A 98 -20.70 17.71 -12.36
CA ASN A 98 -21.26 16.49 -12.95
C ASN A 98 -21.14 16.49 -14.48
N LYS A 99 -21.55 15.40 -15.14
CA LYS A 99 -21.57 15.23 -16.59
C LYS A 99 -22.42 16.27 -17.37
N HIS A 100 -23.18 17.10 -16.69
CA HIS A 100 -23.93 18.22 -17.28
C HIS A 100 -23.27 19.57 -16.99
N ASN A 101 -22.01 19.57 -16.55
CA ASN A 101 -21.24 20.73 -16.11
C ASN A 101 -21.92 21.54 -14.96
N LYS A 102 -22.82 20.91 -14.21
CA LYS A 102 -23.41 21.52 -13.02
C LYS A 102 -22.41 21.42 -11.87
N VAL A 103 -22.10 22.55 -11.26
CA VAL A 103 -21.20 22.61 -10.09
C VAL A 103 -21.85 21.92 -8.91
N LEU A 104 -21.22 20.87 -8.41
CA LEU A 104 -21.57 20.13 -7.19
C LEU A 104 -20.80 20.66 -5.99
N ILE A 105 -19.50 20.86 -6.17
CA ILE A 105 -18.61 21.47 -5.17
C ILE A 105 -18.00 22.72 -5.79
N LYS A 106 -18.17 23.87 -5.12
CA LYS A 106 -17.66 25.15 -5.60
C LYS A 106 -16.15 25.12 -5.79
N LEU A 107 -15.66 25.81 -6.86
CA LEU A 107 -14.23 25.95 -7.15
C LEU A 107 -13.59 26.95 -6.18
N GLN A 108 -13.22 26.50 -5.01
CA GLN A 108 -12.72 27.35 -3.91
C GLN A 108 -11.63 26.69 -3.08
N TYR A 109 -11.26 25.43 -3.38
CA TYR A 109 -10.31 24.65 -2.62
C TYR A 109 -8.95 24.59 -3.30
N ASP A 110 -7.87 24.58 -2.52
CA ASP A 110 -6.51 24.43 -3.04
C ASP A 110 -6.21 22.97 -3.46
N SER A 111 -6.85 22.02 -2.78
CA SER A 111 -6.89 20.61 -3.19
C SER A 111 -8.24 19.99 -2.85
N ILE A 112 -8.58 18.92 -3.55
CA ILE A 112 -9.75 18.08 -3.30
C ILE A 112 -9.36 16.63 -3.56
N GLN A 113 -9.74 15.74 -2.64
CA GLN A 113 -9.49 14.32 -2.73
C GLN A 113 -10.70 13.57 -2.17
N TRP A 114 -11.06 12.47 -2.80
CA TRP A 114 -12.11 11.61 -2.28
C TRP A 114 -11.72 10.96 -0.94
N TYR A 115 -12.70 10.79 -0.03
CA TYR A 115 -12.50 10.22 1.30
C TYR A 115 -13.56 9.17 1.70
N GLY A 116 -14.19 8.51 0.75
CA GLY A 116 -15.24 7.51 1.01
C GLY A 116 -16.63 8.12 1.30
N ASP A 117 -17.67 7.32 1.18
CA ASP A 117 -19.06 7.62 1.53
C ASP A 117 -19.55 9.05 1.21
N LYS A 118 -19.26 9.54 0.00
CA LYS A 118 -19.65 10.89 -0.46
C LYS A 118 -19.01 12.03 0.34
N HIS A 119 -17.80 11.80 0.86
CA HIS A 119 -17.01 12.82 1.54
C HIS A 119 -15.71 13.09 0.78
N TYR A 120 -15.19 14.29 0.95
CA TYR A 120 -13.94 14.74 0.32
C TYR A 120 -13.05 15.44 1.35
N ILE A 121 -11.77 15.09 1.39
CA ILE A 121 -10.76 15.91 2.04
C ILE A 121 -10.49 17.07 1.11
N VAL A 122 -10.57 18.28 1.65
CA VAL A 122 -10.30 19.51 0.91
C VAL A 122 -9.36 20.40 1.71
N SER A 123 -8.57 21.20 1.02
CA SER A 123 -7.66 22.14 1.67
C SER A 123 -7.95 23.58 1.31
N LYS A 124 -7.59 24.48 2.24
CA LYS A 124 -7.56 25.93 2.03
C LYS A 124 -6.34 26.53 2.71
N LYS A 125 -5.69 27.50 2.05
CA LYS A 125 -4.67 28.32 2.69
C LYS A 125 -5.31 29.34 3.61
N ASP A 126 -4.76 29.53 4.80
CA ASP A 126 -5.12 30.64 5.68
C ASP A 126 -4.45 31.95 5.22
N LYS A 127 -4.72 33.04 5.93
CA LYS A 127 -4.16 34.38 5.61
C LYS A 127 -2.63 34.45 5.67
N ARG A 128 -1.98 33.49 6.33
CA ARG A 128 -0.52 33.36 6.44
C ARG A 128 0.07 32.37 5.43
N GLY A 129 -0.78 31.76 4.56
CA GLY A 129 -0.37 30.80 3.57
C GLY A 129 -0.27 29.35 4.07
N TYR A 130 -0.58 29.06 5.32
CA TYR A 130 -0.61 27.68 5.83
C TYR A 130 -1.79 26.90 5.26
N VAL A 131 -1.51 25.70 4.77
CA VAL A 131 -2.54 24.79 4.26
C VAL A 131 -3.28 24.14 5.42
N ASN A 132 -4.59 24.28 5.43
CA ASN A 132 -5.48 23.64 6.40
C ASN A 132 -6.45 22.73 5.68
N TYR A 133 -6.51 21.48 6.14
CA TYR A 133 -7.41 20.46 5.64
C TYR A 133 -8.69 20.40 6.48
N GLY A 134 -9.77 20.07 5.82
CA GLY A 134 -11.07 19.76 6.39
C GLY A 134 -11.76 18.69 5.54
N ILE A 135 -12.90 18.21 6.02
CA ILE A 135 -13.74 17.27 5.27
C ILE A 135 -15.06 17.95 4.96
N ILE A 136 -15.49 17.83 3.71
CA ILE A 136 -16.81 18.27 3.25
C ILE A 136 -17.62 17.06 2.78
N ASN A 137 -18.94 17.17 2.88
CA ASN A 137 -19.83 16.21 2.23
C ASN A 137 -20.10 16.62 0.76
N PHE A 138 -20.82 15.76 0.04
CA PHE A 138 -21.21 15.97 -1.36
C PHE A 138 -22.02 17.25 -1.60
N ASN A 139 -22.69 17.80 -0.57
CA ASN A 139 -23.41 19.06 -0.63
C ASN A 139 -22.53 20.30 -0.34
N ASN A 140 -21.21 20.12 -0.37
CA ASN A 140 -20.23 21.17 -0.08
C ASN A 140 -20.32 21.74 1.36
N LYS A 141 -20.91 20.99 2.29
CA LYS A 141 -21.00 21.36 3.70
C LYS A 141 -19.80 20.76 4.47
N ALA A 142 -19.10 21.60 5.23
CA ALA A 142 -18.01 21.11 6.08
C ALA A 142 -18.58 20.24 7.22
N VAL A 143 -18.09 19.00 7.30
CA VAL A 143 -18.38 18.04 8.38
C VAL A 143 -17.19 17.94 9.35
N LEU A 144 -15.98 18.22 8.88
CA LEU A 144 -14.80 18.44 9.71
C LEU A 144 -14.20 19.82 9.38
N PRO A 145 -13.97 20.70 10.38
CA PRO A 145 -13.51 22.07 10.14
C PRO A 145 -12.06 22.13 9.63
N PHE A 146 -11.74 23.19 8.87
CA PHE A 146 -10.42 23.49 8.32
C PHE A 146 -9.43 23.95 9.40
N LYS A 147 -8.83 23.02 10.10
CA LYS A 147 -7.89 23.32 11.20
C LYS A 147 -6.77 22.29 11.36
N TYR A 148 -6.74 21.29 10.47
CA TYR A 148 -5.77 20.22 10.51
C TYR A 148 -4.72 20.40 9.41
N SER A 149 -3.47 20.12 9.73
CA SER A 149 -2.38 20.12 8.77
C SER A 149 -2.22 18.78 8.02
N ASP A 150 -2.93 17.74 8.50
CA ASP A 150 -3.00 16.41 7.87
C ASP A 150 -4.28 15.69 8.33
N ILE A 151 -4.86 14.91 7.43
CA ILE A 151 -5.98 14.00 7.69
C ILE A 151 -5.65 12.70 6.93
N ARG A 152 -5.52 11.60 7.65
CA ARG A 152 -5.23 10.29 7.05
C ARG A 152 -6.50 9.48 6.84
N GLU A 153 -6.36 8.37 6.14
CA GLU A 153 -7.46 7.46 5.83
C GLU A 153 -8.14 6.90 7.08
N LEU A 154 -9.43 6.63 6.95
CA LEU A 154 -10.24 5.99 7.97
C LEU A 154 -9.96 4.49 7.96
N TYR A 155 -9.52 3.96 9.08
CA TYR A 155 -9.31 2.54 9.27
C TYR A 155 -9.97 2.08 10.57
N GLY A 156 -10.71 0.96 10.53
CA GLY A 156 -11.37 0.43 11.74
C GLY A 156 -12.29 1.45 12.43
N GLY A 157 -12.87 2.43 11.71
CA GLY A 157 -13.80 3.43 12.24
C GLY A 157 -13.15 4.62 12.95
N TRP A 158 -11.84 4.85 12.78
CA TRP A 158 -11.14 6.05 13.23
C TRP A 158 -9.99 6.44 12.29
N ALA A 159 -9.63 7.72 12.28
CA ALA A 159 -8.58 8.25 11.41
C ALA A 159 -7.66 9.21 12.17
N PRO A 160 -6.35 9.14 11.96
CA PRO A 160 -5.40 10.12 12.47
C PRO A 160 -5.62 11.50 11.84
N VAL A 161 -5.57 12.54 12.66
CA VAL A 161 -5.57 13.93 12.23
C VAL A 161 -4.44 14.70 12.92
N LYS A 162 -3.78 15.59 12.19
CA LYS A 162 -2.67 16.40 12.71
C LYS A 162 -3.09 17.85 12.90
N LYS A 163 -2.78 18.42 14.05
CA LYS A 163 -2.94 19.86 14.29
C LYS A 163 -1.63 20.41 14.86
N GLY A 164 -1.01 21.34 14.15
CA GLY A 164 0.36 21.75 14.44
C GLY A 164 1.32 20.57 14.32
N LYS A 165 2.08 20.28 15.38
CA LYS A 165 3.04 19.17 15.42
C LYS A 165 2.47 17.88 15.99
N LYS A 166 1.22 17.88 16.48
CA LYS A 166 0.63 16.76 17.23
C LYS A 166 -0.50 16.08 16.48
N TYR A 167 -0.56 14.76 16.62
CA TYR A 167 -1.62 13.89 16.10
C TYR A 167 -2.68 13.61 17.17
N GLY A 168 -3.91 13.49 16.74
CA GLY A 168 -5.07 12.99 17.46
C GLY A 168 -5.92 12.15 16.51
N PHE A 169 -7.16 11.85 16.88
CA PHE A 169 -8.03 10.99 16.09
C PHE A 169 -9.46 11.53 15.99
N ILE A 170 -10.05 11.29 14.84
CA ILE A 170 -11.49 11.45 14.58
C ILE A 170 -12.13 10.08 14.37
N ASN A 171 -13.43 9.96 14.57
CA ASN A 171 -14.20 8.77 14.23
C ASN A 171 -14.81 8.87 12.81
N ASP A 172 -15.55 7.83 12.38
CA ASP A 172 -16.31 7.74 11.14
C ASP A 172 -17.39 8.82 10.96
N LYS A 173 -17.84 9.44 12.08
CA LYS A 173 -18.76 10.60 12.09
C LYS A 173 -18.00 11.94 12.10
N PHE A 174 -16.70 11.93 11.84
CA PHE A 174 -15.79 13.09 11.81
C PHE A 174 -15.71 13.86 13.14
N LYS A 175 -16.09 13.23 14.26
CA LYS A 175 -15.94 13.82 15.59
C LYS A 175 -14.55 13.51 16.15
N THR A 176 -13.91 14.51 16.73
CA THR A 176 -12.64 14.32 17.45
C THR A 176 -12.88 13.44 18.67
N ILE A 177 -12.32 12.24 18.67
CA ILE A 177 -12.38 11.28 19.78
C ILE A 177 -11.13 11.36 20.66
N ILE A 178 -9.98 11.67 20.07
CA ILE A 178 -8.73 11.91 20.78
C ILE A 178 -8.16 13.25 20.33
N LYS A 179 -8.01 14.20 21.26
CA LYS A 179 -7.42 15.52 20.96
C LYS A 179 -5.96 15.35 20.51
N PRO A 180 -5.46 16.19 19.57
CA PRO A 180 -4.06 16.15 19.13
C PRO A 180 -3.09 16.32 20.31
N GLN A 181 -2.32 15.26 20.60
CA GLN A 181 -1.38 15.20 21.72
C GLN A 181 -0.15 14.30 21.46
N TYR A 182 -0.19 13.44 20.46
CA TYR A 182 0.89 12.51 20.14
C TYR A 182 1.85 13.10 19.11
N ASP A 183 3.14 12.77 19.23
CA ASP A 183 4.19 13.25 18.33
C ASP A 183 4.15 12.50 16.99
N PHE A 184 3.75 11.24 17.04
CA PHE A 184 3.67 10.35 15.89
C PHE A 184 2.48 9.39 16.04
N VAL A 185 1.99 8.90 14.91
CA VAL A 185 1.01 7.81 14.79
C VAL A 185 1.47 6.89 13.68
N SER A 186 1.55 5.61 13.94
CA SER A 186 1.80 4.61 12.92
C SER A 186 0.72 4.64 11.83
N THR A 187 1.10 4.31 10.60
CA THR A 187 0.14 4.07 9.50
C THR A 187 -0.63 2.77 9.68
N TYR A 188 -0.12 1.87 10.53
CA TYR A 188 -0.76 0.59 10.82
C TYR A 188 -1.63 0.73 12.07
N LEU A 189 -2.93 0.82 11.84
CA LEU A 189 -3.95 0.70 12.89
C LEU A 189 -4.41 -0.76 12.86
N SER A 190 -4.38 -1.43 14.00
CA SER A 190 -5.07 -2.71 14.20
C SER A 190 -6.49 -2.43 14.71
N ASP A 191 -7.38 -3.40 14.63
CA ASP A 191 -8.79 -3.25 15.03
C ASP A 191 -8.96 -2.67 16.43
N GLY A 192 -9.15 -1.34 16.47
CA GLY A 192 -9.34 -0.59 17.69
C GLY A 192 -8.06 -0.15 18.42
N TYR A 193 -6.88 -0.39 17.87
CA TYR A 193 -5.59 -0.05 18.47
C TYR A 193 -4.72 0.77 17.52
N ALA A 194 -3.90 1.66 18.10
CA ALA A 194 -2.94 2.47 17.37
C ALA A 194 -1.61 2.51 18.10
N SER A 195 -0.51 2.31 17.37
CA SER A 195 0.81 2.66 17.85
C SER A 195 1.00 4.16 17.72
N VAL A 196 1.34 4.81 18.81
CA VAL A 196 1.55 6.27 18.90
C VAL A 196 2.82 6.58 19.68
N ALA A 197 3.47 7.71 19.37
CA ALA A 197 4.64 8.17 20.13
C ALA A 197 4.30 9.39 20.97
N LYS A 198 4.90 9.45 22.16
CA LYS A 198 4.85 10.57 23.07
C LYS A 198 6.22 10.79 23.71
N SER A 199 6.75 12.01 23.61
CA SER A 199 8.09 12.34 24.13
C SER A 199 9.20 11.42 23.64
N GLY A 200 9.13 11.00 22.36
CA GLY A 200 10.14 10.15 21.72
C GLY A 200 9.97 8.64 21.93
N HIS A 201 9.05 8.22 22.81
CA HIS A 201 8.79 6.80 23.05
C HIS A 201 7.45 6.35 22.49
N TYR A 202 7.43 5.12 21.97
CA TYR A 202 6.24 4.48 21.40
C TYR A 202 5.49 3.68 22.44
N GLY A 203 4.18 3.64 22.28
CA GLY A 203 3.25 2.82 23.04
C GLY A 203 2.01 2.54 22.21
N VAL A 204 1.06 1.82 22.76
CA VAL A 204 -0.20 1.49 22.09
C VAL A 204 -1.38 2.02 22.88
N ILE A 205 -2.32 2.63 22.19
CA ILE A 205 -3.58 3.11 22.76
C ILE A 205 -4.78 2.48 22.05
N ASN A 206 -5.91 2.46 22.73
CA ASN A 206 -7.19 2.09 22.11
C ASN A 206 -8.01 3.35 21.73
N LYS A 207 -9.17 3.15 21.05
CA LYS A 207 -10.11 4.22 20.65
C LYS A 207 -10.61 5.11 21.78
N LYS A 208 -10.58 4.62 23.04
CA LYS A 208 -10.93 5.39 24.24
C LYS A 208 -9.74 6.15 24.81
N ASN A 209 -8.62 6.19 24.11
CA ASN A 209 -7.35 6.79 24.57
C ASN A 209 -6.76 6.14 25.82
N LYS A 210 -7.17 4.89 26.12
CA LYS A 210 -6.53 4.10 27.19
C LYS A 210 -5.20 3.58 26.67
N VAL A 211 -4.13 3.77 27.44
CA VAL A 211 -2.83 3.18 27.18
C VAL A 211 -2.92 1.67 27.43
N ILE A 212 -2.61 0.89 26.42
CA ILE A 212 -2.57 -0.57 26.45
C ILE A 212 -1.13 -1.04 26.65
N ILE A 213 -0.19 -0.49 25.86
CA ILE A 213 1.25 -0.68 26.00
C ILE A 213 1.86 0.65 26.40
N PRO A 214 2.66 0.72 27.47
CA PRO A 214 3.31 1.93 27.97
C PRO A 214 4.22 2.60 26.95
N PHE A 215 4.46 3.92 27.11
CA PHE A 215 5.39 4.70 26.27
C PHE A 215 6.82 4.49 26.75
N GLU A 216 7.41 3.34 26.42
CA GLU A 216 8.75 2.96 26.85
C GLU A 216 9.60 2.29 25.75
N TYR A 217 9.07 2.21 24.54
CA TYR A 217 9.71 1.56 23.40
C TYR A 217 10.30 2.56 22.43
N ASP A 218 11.40 2.19 21.77
CA ASP A 218 12.02 2.98 20.71
C ASP A 218 11.18 2.92 19.44
N SER A 219 10.52 1.78 19.19
CA SER A 219 9.54 1.57 18.11
C SER A 219 8.53 0.47 18.45
N ILE A 220 7.38 0.52 17.79
CA ILE A 220 6.44 -0.60 17.65
C ILE A 220 6.41 -0.94 16.17
N GLU A 221 6.95 -2.08 15.78
CA GLU A 221 7.18 -2.46 14.38
C GLU A 221 5.98 -3.21 13.81
N GLN A 222 5.40 -4.11 14.57
CA GLN A 222 4.23 -4.88 14.19
C GLN A 222 3.31 -5.11 15.38
N MET A 223 2.02 -5.00 15.15
CA MET A 223 0.98 -5.34 16.13
C MET A 223 0.11 -6.43 15.53
N ASN A 224 0.07 -7.58 16.17
CA ASN A 224 -0.84 -8.66 15.83
C ASN A 224 -1.63 -9.05 17.08
N PHE A 225 -2.76 -8.39 17.27
CA PHE A 225 -3.61 -8.59 18.44
C PHE A 225 -4.38 -9.91 18.39
N ASP A 226 -4.66 -10.44 17.21
CA ASP A 226 -5.35 -11.73 17.02
C ASP A 226 -4.45 -12.88 17.42
N ASP A 227 -3.18 -12.85 17.04
CA ASP A 227 -2.17 -13.84 17.44
C ASP A 227 -1.53 -13.51 18.80
N GLY A 228 -1.91 -12.37 19.42
CA GLY A 228 -1.54 -12.01 20.79
C GLY A 228 -0.13 -11.48 20.98
N TYR A 229 0.56 -11.00 19.92
CA TYR A 229 1.93 -10.50 20.03
C TYR A 229 2.15 -9.12 19.39
N ILE A 230 3.20 -8.45 19.85
CA ILE A 230 3.68 -7.17 19.35
C ILE A 230 5.19 -7.24 19.22
N ILE A 231 5.73 -6.92 18.04
CA ILE A 231 7.17 -6.73 17.84
C ILE A 231 7.50 -5.28 18.17
N ALA A 232 8.44 -5.09 19.09
CA ALA A 232 8.86 -3.77 19.54
C ALA A 232 10.39 -3.71 19.68
N SER A 233 10.95 -2.50 19.61
CA SER A 233 12.36 -2.27 19.92
C SER A 233 12.52 -1.49 21.22
N LYS A 234 13.53 -1.84 21.99
CA LYS A 234 13.91 -1.17 23.24
C LYS A 234 15.42 -1.17 23.37
N SER A 235 16.02 -0.01 23.65
CA SER A 235 17.48 0.18 23.76
C SER A 235 18.23 -0.32 22.50
N GLY A 236 17.66 -0.08 21.31
CA GLY A 236 18.23 -0.45 20.02
C GLY A 236 18.19 -1.94 19.69
N LYS A 237 17.47 -2.75 20.46
CA LYS A 237 17.26 -4.18 20.19
C LYS A 237 15.78 -4.50 20.07
N THR A 238 15.47 -5.47 19.23
CA THR A 238 14.11 -5.94 18.96
C THR A 238 13.77 -7.17 19.82
N GLY A 239 12.54 -7.21 20.30
CA GLY A 239 11.96 -8.30 21.06
C GLY A 239 10.47 -8.46 20.75
N ILE A 240 9.83 -9.39 21.42
CA ILE A 240 8.38 -9.62 21.32
C ILE A 240 7.76 -9.49 22.71
N ILE A 241 6.66 -8.75 22.78
CA ILE A 241 5.81 -8.67 23.97
C ILE A 241 4.40 -9.19 23.64
N ASP A 242 3.67 -9.61 24.65
CA ASP A 242 2.24 -9.89 24.49
C ASP A 242 1.41 -8.58 24.55
N THR A 243 0.12 -8.70 24.29
CA THR A 243 -0.83 -7.57 24.35
C THR A 243 -1.07 -7.01 25.76
N LYS A 244 -0.48 -7.63 26.80
CA LYS A 244 -0.49 -7.16 28.19
C LYS A 244 0.88 -6.60 28.62
N ASN A 245 1.78 -6.37 27.67
CA ASN A 245 3.15 -5.86 27.91
C ASN A 245 4.10 -6.86 28.63
N LYS A 246 3.79 -8.15 28.62
CA LYS A 246 4.72 -9.16 29.12
C LYS A 246 5.70 -9.53 28.01
N VAL A 247 6.99 -9.56 28.33
CA VAL A 247 8.05 -9.98 27.39
C VAL A 247 7.88 -11.47 27.10
N ILE A 248 7.74 -11.81 25.81
CA ILE A 248 7.75 -13.17 25.26
C ILE A 248 9.18 -13.51 24.80
N ILE A 249 9.75 -12.65 23.93
CA ILE A 249 11.12 -12.75 23.45
C ILE A 249 11.89 -11.53 23.95
N PRO A 250 13.02 -11.70 24.63
CA PRO A 250 13.86 -10.60 25.14
C PRO A 250 14.33 -9.65 24.05
N PHE A 251 14.61 -8.39 24.44
CA PHE A 251 15.15 -7.35 23.55
C PHE A 251 16.65 -7.55 23.35
N GLU A 252 17.05 -8.55 22.57
CA GLU A 252 18.46 -8.89 22.33
C GLU A 252 18.82 -9.09 20.86
N TYR A 253 17.82 -9.05 19.96
CA TYR A 253 17.99 -9.25 18.52
C TYR A 253 18.16 -7.92 17.79
N ASP A 254 18.88 -7.91 16.67
CA ASP A 254 19.01 -6.75 15.82
C ASP A 254 17.68 -6.47 15.10
N SER A 255 16.97 -7.53 14.71
CA SER A 255 15.63 -7.47 14.18
C SER A 255 14.91 -8.82 14.37
N ILE A 256 13.59 -8.78 14.34
CA ILE A 256 12.73 -9.96 14.29
C ILE A 256 11.89 -9.84 13.02
N GLY A 257 11.98 -10.84 12.15
CA GLY A 257 11.27 -10.91 10.88
C GLY A 257 9.92 -11.64 11.02
N ALA A 258 9.78 -12.74 10.31
CA ALA A 258 8.55 -13.52 10.31
C ALA A 258 8.35 -14.28 11.62
N VAL A 259 7.19 -14.06 12.24
CA VAL A 259 6.77 -14.73 13.46
C VAL A 259 5.73 -15.80 13.11
N ASP A 260 6.00 -17.02 13.46
CA ASP A 260 5.09 -18.17 13.34
C ASP A 260 5.02 -18.88 14.70
N LEU A 261 4.19 -18.35 15.59
CA LEU A 261 4.03 -18.88 16.95
C LEU A 261 3.34 -20.24 16.95
N GLU A 262 2.49 -20.54 15.98
CA GLU A 262 1.77 -21.80 15.85
C GLU A 262 2.73 -22.95 15.54
N ASN A 263 3.62 -22.78 14.58
CA ASN A 263 4.65 -23.75 14.22
C ASN A 263 5.93 -23.65 15.05
N GLY A 264 6.02 -22.62 15.90
CA GLY A 264 7.14 -22.45 16.84
C GLY A 264 8.42 -21.93 16.22
N PHE A 265 8.36 -21.21 15.09
CA PHE A 265 9.52 -20.62 14.44
C PHE A 265 9.39 -19.10 14.33
N ILE A 266 10.39 -18.41 14.85
CA ILE A 266 10.54 -16.96 14.78
C ILE A 266 11.86 -16.69 14.07
N CYS A 267 11.81 -16.13 12.87
CA CYS A 267 13.00 -15.69 12.15
C CYS A 267 13.56 -14.44 12.86
N ALA A 268 14.78 -14.49 13.32
CA ALA A 268 15.46 -13.39 13.99
C ALA A 268 16.83 -13.11 13.38
N ILE A 269 17.32 -11.89 13.57
CA ILE A 269 18.65 -11.47 13.14
C ILE A 269 19.48 -11.15 14.37
N LYS A 270 20.67 -11.71 14.43
CA LYS A 270 21.65 -11.45 15.50
C LYS A 270 23.04 -11.37 14.88
N SER A 271 23.75 -10.25 15.10
CA SER A 271 25.06 -9.97 14.50
C SER A 271 25.05 -10.12 12.97
N ASP A 272 24.05 -9.50 12.32
CA ASP A 272 23.82 -9.52 10.87
C ASP A 272 23.59 -10.90 10.25
N LYS A 273 23.32 -11.91 11.08
CA LYS A 273 22.99 -13.27 10.64
C LYS A 273 21.57 -13.64 10.99
N TYR A 274 20.90 -14.29 10.05
CA TYR A 274 19.58 -14.87 10.22
C TYR A 274 19.69 -16.25 10.86
N GLY A 275 18.76 -16.52 11.78
CA GLY A 275 18.55 -17.80 12.42
C GLY A 275 17.10 -17.90 12.88
N TYR A 276 16.75 -19.00 13.51
CA TYR A 276 15.39 -19.19 14.01
C TYR A 276 15.40 -19.56 15.48
N ILE A 277 14.49 -18.95 16.21
CA ILE A 277 14.24 -19.23 17.63
C ILE A 277 12.80 -19.72 17.82
N ASN A 278 12.54 -20.38 18.92
CA ASN A 278 11.19 -20.71 19.32
C ASN A 278 10.61 -19.68 20.32
N LYS A 279 9.36 -19.87 20.72
CA LYS A 279 8.66 -18.96 21.66
C LYS A 279 9.27 -18.95 23.08
N GLU A 280 10.06 -19.96 23.45
CA GLU A 280 10.85 -20.02 24.68
C GLU A 280 12.23 -19.35 24.54
N ASN A 281 12.46 -18.62 23.43
CA ASN A 281 13.74 -17.99 23.09
C ASN A 281 14.91 -18.96 22.92
N LYS A 282 14.64 -20.22 22.63
CA LYS A 282 15.69 -21.21 22.33
C LYS A 282 16.03 -21.17 20.85
N VAL A 283 17.33 -21.10 20.54
CA VAL A 283 17.81 -21.19 19.14
C VAL A 283 17.52 -22.61 18.64
N VAL A 284 16.71 -22.68 17.55
CA VAL A 284 16.37 -23.92 16.85
C VAL A 284 17.15 -24.09 15.56
N ILE A 285 17.47 -22.97 14.90
CA ILE A 285 18.38 -22.94 13.75
C ILE A 285 19.43 -21.87 14.03
N PRO A 286 20.73 -22.18 13.95
CA PRO A 286 21.82 -21.25 14.27
C PRO A 286 21.79 -19.96 13.45
N PHE A 287 22.33 -18.86 14.01
CA PHE A 287 22.50 -17.58 13.33
C PHE A 287 23.71 -17.64 12.40
N GLU A 288 23.54 -18.24 11.22
CA GLU A 288 24.63 -18.43 10.25
C GLU A 288 24.27 -17.95 8.83
N TYR A 289 22.99 -17.73 8.54
CA TYR A 289 22.51 -17.40 7.21
C TYR A 289 22.61 -15.89 6.90
N GLY A 290 22.79 -15.54 5.63
CA GLY A 290 22.80 -14.16 5.15
C GLY A 290 21.38 -13.61 4.89
N GLY A 291 20.37 -14.48 4.79
CA GLY A 291 18.95 -14.17 4.63
C GLY A 291 18.09 -15.32 5.10
N GLY A 292 16.84 -15.04 5.48
CA GLY A 292 15.92 -16.08 5.94
C GLY A 292 14.45 -15.64 5.80
N ASN A 293 13.62 -16.55 5.32
CA ASN A 293 12.18 -16.37 5.14
C ASN A 293 11.38 -17.16 6.18
N LYS A 294 10.06 -16.88 6.28
CA LYS A 294 9.15 -17.70 7.07
C LYS A 294 9.14 -19.15 6.55
N PHE A 295 9.02 -20.11 7.45
CA PHE A 295 8.67 -21.49 7.06
C PHE A 295 7.30 -21.53 6.41
N THR A 296 7.24 -22.07 5.21
CA THR A 296 6.01 -22.31 4.47
C THR A 296 6.03 -23.74 3.96
N GLU A 297 4.95 -24.45 4.18
CA GLU A 297 4.81 -25.85 3.76
C GLU A 297 5.96 -26.77 4.17
N GLY A 298 6.61 -26.46 5.32
CA GLY A 298 7.68 -27.26 5.92
C GLY A 298 9.09 -26.86 5.54
N LEU A 299 9.29 -25.91 4.63
CA LEU A 299 10.58 -25.42 4.18
C LEU A 299 10.72 -23.92 4.36
N ALA A 300 11.94 -23.45 4.63
CA ALA A 300 12.29 -22.04 4.66
C ALA A 300 13.38 -21.74 3.64
N GLY A 301 13.17 -20.71 2.82
CA GLY A 301 14.24 -20.16 2.00
C GLY A 301 15.26 -19.45 2.89
N VAL A 302 16.51 -19.80 2.76
CA VAL A 302 17.65 -19.17 3.45
C VAL A 302 18.78 -18.91 2.49
N SER A 303 19.63 -17.90 2.76
CA SER A 303 20.77 -17.62 1.90
C SER A 303 22.09 -17.92 2.60
N LYS A 304 23.03 -18.48 1.85
CA LYS A 304 24.41 -18.72 2.27
C LYS A 304 25.35 -18.36 1.14
N ASP A 305 26.40 -17.61 1.46
CA ASP A 305 27.40 -17.13 0.48
C ASP A 305 26.78 -16.41 -0.75
N GLY A 306 25.69 -15.65 -0.50
CA GLY A 306 24.99 -14.87 -1.52
C GLY A 306 24.05 -15.67 -2.43
N LYS A 307 23.85 -16.97 -2.19
CA LYS A 307 22.89 -17.79 -2.90
C LYS A 307 21.80 -18.31 -1.96
N TRP A 308 20.61 -18.47 -2.49
CA TRP A 308 19.43 -18.98 -1.80
C TRP A 308 19.26 -20.47 -2.08
N GLY A 309 18.82 -21.17 -1.03
CA GLY A 309 18.40 -22.56 -1.03
C GLY A 309 17.29 -22.75 -0.01
N PHE A 310 16.91 -23.98 0.26
CA PHE A 310 15.85 -24.26 1.22
C PHE A 310 16.28 -25.30 2.26
N ILE A 311 15.93 -25.03 3.50
CA ILE A 311 16.16 -25.92 4.64
C ILE A 311 14.84 -26.41 5.22
N ASN A 312 14.87 -27.58 5.86
CA ASN A 312 13.76 -28.04 6.68
C ASN A 312 13.90 -27.57 8.16
N LYS A 313 12.98 -27.98 9.00
CA LYS A 313 12.92 -27.62 10.43
C LYS A 313 14.11 -28.16 11.26
N ASP A 314 14.79 -29.16 10.75
CA ASP A 314 15.96 -29.78 11.38
C ASP A 314 17.28 -29.17 10.89
N ASN A 315 17.21 -28.06 10.15
CA ASN A 315 18.35 -27.38 9.51
C ASN A 315 19.05 -28.20 8.43
N GLU A 316 18.38 -29.20 7.86
CA GLU A 316 18.90 -29.95 6.74
C GLU A 316 18.65 -29.20 5.43
N VAL A 317 19.65 -29.10 4.57
CA VAL A 317 19.53 -28.50 3.22
C VAL A 317 18.77 -29.47 2.32
N ILE A 318 17.55 -29.08 1.95
CA ILE A 318 16.68 -29.87 1.06
C ILE A 318 16.89 -29.43 -0.39
N ILE A 319 17.06 -28.15 -0.63
CA ILE A 319 17.33 -27.58 -1.95
C ILE A 319 18.63 -26.78 -1.85
N PRO A 320 19.65 -27.12 -2.67
CA PRO A 320 20.98 -26.51 -2.61
C PRO A 320 20.97 -24.99 -2.80
N PHE A 321 22.01 -24.30 -2.31
CA PHE A 321 22.22 -22.87 -2.44
C PHE A 321 22.71 -22.51 -3.86
N GLU A 322 21.78 -22.33 -4.79
CA GLU A 322 22.12 -22.05 -6.20
C GLU A 322 21.31 -20.90 -6.81
N TYR A 323 20.28 -20.41 -6.14
CA TYR A 323 19.40 -19.38 -6.65
C TYR A 323 19.88 -17.97 -6.25
N ASP A 324 19.60 -16.97 -7.09
CA ASP A 324 19.91 -15.57 -6.82
C ASP A 324 18.94 -14.98 -5.79
N ASP A 325 17.68 -15.47 -5.77
CA ASP A 325 16.67 -15.12 -4.78
C ASP A 325 15.63 -16.25 -4.66
N ALA A 326 14.93 -16.33 -3.52
CA ALA A 326 13.91 -17.34 -3.27
C ALA A 326 12.80 -16.83 -2.36
N TRP A 327 11.58 -17.25 -2.63
CA TRP A 327 10.39 -16.97 -1.81
C TRP A 327 9.83 -18.26 -1.26
N GLY A 328 8.94 -18.12 -0.26
CA GLY A 328 8.30 -19.28 0.39
C GLY A 328 7.43 -20.10 -0.56
N PHE A 329 7.23 -21.36 -0.23
CA PHE A 329 6.32 -22.26 -0.94
C PHE A 329 4.88 -21.79 -0.80
N SER A 330 4.15 -21.87 -1.90
CA SER A 330 2.71 -21.66 -1.98
C SER A 330 2.14 -22.66 -2.98
N GLU A 331 1.14 -23.42 -2.56
CA GLU A 331 0.50 -24.46 -3.37
C GLU A 331 1.46 -25.51 -3.95
N GLY A 332 2.53 -25.81 -3.20
CA GLY A 332 3.55 -26.81 -3.54
C GLY A 332 4.69 -26.28 -4.40
N LEU A 333 4.68 -25.00 -4.79
CA LEU A 333 5.68 -24.38 -5.65
C LEU A 333 6.31 -23.17 -4.99
N ALA A 334 7.63 -23.01 -5.12
CA ALA A 334 8.35 -21.82 -4.69
C ALA A 334 8.79 -21.01 -5.91
N LYS A 335 8.54 -19.70 -5.86
CA LYS A 335 9.14 -18.76 -6.80
C LYS A 335 10.61 -18.60 -6.47
N VAL A 336 11.47 -18.79 -7.47
CA VAL A 336 12.93 -18.58 -7.34
C VAL A 336 13.46 -17.79 -8.51
N LYS A 337 14.59 -17.12 -8.31
CA LYS A 337 15.27 -16.33 -9.34
C LYS A 337 16.61 -16.98 -9.68
N LYS A 338 16.92 -17.12 -10.97
CA LYS A 338 18.20 -17.62 -11.45
C LYS A 338 18.57 -16.92 -12.76
N ALA A 339 19.78 -16.37 -12.85
CA ALA A 339 20.27 -15.61 -14.00
C ALA A 339 19.27 -14.49 -14.42
N ASP A 340 18.82 -13.69 -13.44
CA ASP A 340 17.88 -12.58 -13.58
C ASP A 340 16.47 -12.94 -14.10
N LYS A 341 16.14 -14.24 -14.20
CA LYS A 341 14.81 -14.70 -14.56
C LYS A 341 14.14 -15.46 -13.43
N TYR A 342 12.82 -15.30 -13.34
CA TYR A 342 11.98 -16.04 -12.42
C TYR A 342 11.50 -17.34 -13.02
N GLY A 343 11.42 -18.37 -12.18
CA GLY A 343 10.83 -19.66 -12.44
C GLY A 343 10.24 -20.24 -11.17
N PHE A 344 9.70 -21.44 -11.25
CA PHE A 344 9.12 -22.10 -10.09
C PHE A 344 9.65 -23.53 -9.96
N ILE A 345 9.92 -23.90 -8.72
CA ILE A 345 10.41 -25.22 -8.35
C ILE A 345 9.46 -25.91 -7.38
N ASP A 346 9.43 -27.22 -7.38
CA ASP A 346 8.76 -28.01 -6.36
C ASP A 346 9.63 -28.20 -5.09
N LYS A 347 9.10 -28.88 -4.07
CA LYS A 347 9.78 -29.11 -2.80
C LYS A 347 11.02 -30.00 -2.89
N THR A 348 11.25 -30.65 -4.04
CA THR A 348 12.44 -31.44 -4.30
C THR A 348 13.53 -30.64 -5.04
N GLY A 349 13.23 -29.39 -5.42
CA GLY A 349 14.09 -28.54 -6.24
C GLY A 349 13.94 -28.76 -7.74
N LYS A 350 12.99 -29.63 -8.17
CA LYS A 350 12.70 -29.83 -9.57
C LYS A 350 12.04 -28.59 -10.17
N VAL A 351 12.59 -28.10 -11.29
CA VAL A 351 12.00 -26.98 -12.04
C VAL A 351 10.69 -27.44 -12.67
N ILE A 352 9.59 -26.77 -12.29
CA ILE A 352 8.25 -26.99 -12.84
C ILE A 352 7.94 -25.93 -13.90
N VAL A 353 8.26 -24.66 -13.61
CA VAL A 353 8.12 -23.56 -14.57
C VAL A 353 9.52 -23.01 -14.86
N PRO A 354 9.96 -23.00 -16.13
CA PRO A 354 11.31 -22.57 -16.51
C PRO A 354 11.65 -21.13 -16.12
N PHE A 355 12.96 -20.84 -15.99
CA PHE A 355 13.50 -19.51 -15.69
C PHE A 355 13.47 -18.63 -16.94
N GLU A 356 12.32 -18.07 -17.26
CA GLU A 356 12.14 -17.27 -18.47
C GLU A 356 11.33 -15.97 -18.25
N TYR A 357 10.81 -15.75 -17.05
CA TYR A 357 9.96 -14.63 -16.74
C TYR A 357 10.77 -13.44 -16.17
N ASP A 358 10.40 -12.23 -16.58
CA ASP A 358 11.01 -10.97 -16.14
C ASP A 358 10.50 -10.57 -14.75
N ASP A 359 9.24 -10.91 -14.42
CA ASP A 359 8.63 -10.76 -13.10
C ASP A 359 7.64 -11.91 -12.85
N ALA A 360 7.40 -12.23 -11.59
CA ALA A 360 6.44 -13.24 -11.16
C ALA A 360 5.93 -12.98 -9.74
N ASN A 361 4.66 -13.35 -9.48
CA ASN A 361 4.14 -13.49 -8.12
C ASN A 361 4.17 -14.96 -7.69
N SER A 362 3.95 -15.23 -6.39
CA SER A 362 3.75 -16.61 -5.91
C SER A 362 2.42 -17.17 -6.42
N PHE A 363 2.32 -18.50 -6.49
CA PHE A 363 1.08 -19.19 -6.84
C PHE A 363 -0.05 -18.87 -5.85
N SER A 364 -1.23 -18.62 -6.40
CA SER A 364 -2.50 -18.48 -5.66
C SER A 364 -3.64 -18.91 -6.59
N ASP A 365 -4.61 -19.65 -6.07
CA ASP A 365 -5.76 -20.15 -6.83
C ASP A 365 -5.38 -20.90 -8.12
N GLY A 366 -4.29 -21.70 -8.03
CA GLY A 366 -3.82 -22.59 -9.11
C GLY A 366 -2.98 -21.92 -10.19
N SER A 367 -2.70 -20.61 -10.10
CA SER A 367 -1.90 -19.88 -11.09
C SER A 367 -1.02 -18.81 -10.42
N ALA A 368 -0.03 -18.31 -11.17
CA ALA A 368 0.80 -17.20 -10.77
C ALA A 368 0.81 -16.11 -11.85
N TYR A 369 0.71 -14.84 -11.45
CA TYR A 369 1.00 -13.72 -12.36
C TYR A 369 2.46 -13.78 -12.80
N VAL A 370 2.70 -13.53 -14.08
CA VAL A 370 4.05 -13.47 -14.65
C VAL A 370 4.14 -12.41 -15.75
N GLU A 371 5.35 -11.89 -15.95
CA GLU A 371 5.71 -11.03 -17.07
C GLU A 371 6.80 -11.70 -17.90
N LYS A 372 6.67 -11.72 -19.24
CA LYS A 372 7.64 -12.27 -20.17
C LYS A 372 7.74 -11.39 -21.41
N GLY A 373 8.91 -10.77 -21.62
CA GLY A 373 9.17 -9.93 -22.80
C GLY A 373 8.17 -8.77 -22.95
N GLY A 374 7.77 -8.14 -21.83
CA GLY A 374 6.79 -7.04 -21.81
C GLY A 374 5.32 -7.47 -21.94
N LYS A 375 5.04 -8.76 -22.03
CA LYS A 375 3.68 -9.32 -21.99
C LYS A 375 3.36 -9.82 -20.58
N THR A 376 2.20 -9.44 -20.07
CA THR A 376 1.70 -9.90 -18.78
C THR A 376 0.67 -11.01 -18.94
N GLY A 377 0.55 -11.89 -17.96
CA GLY A 377 -0.39 -12.99 -18.00
C GLY A 377 -0.30 -13.85 -16.75
N THR A 378 -0.82 -15.05 -16.82
CA THR A 378 -0.71 -16.07 -15.76
C THR A 378 0.00 -17.30 -16.27
N VAL A 379 0.67 -18.03 -15.37
CA VAL A 379 1.19 -19.38 -15.62
C VAL A 379 0.49 -20.36 -14.66
N ASP A 380 0.09 -21.52 -15.17
CA ASP A 380 -0.47 -22.59 -14.36
C ASP A 380 0.62 -23.54 -13.81
N LYS A 381 0.23 -24.52 -12.98
CA LYS A 381 1.14 -25.52 -12.39
C LYS A 381 1.74 -26.51 -13.41
N ASN A 382 1.30 -26.50 -14.66
CA ASN A 382 1.89 -27.27 -15.75
C ASN A 382 2.87 -26.44 -16.58
N GLY A 383 3.07 -25.14 -16.23
CA GLY A 383 3.93 -24.22 -16.95
C GLY A 383 3.28 -23.59 -18.18
N VAL A 384 1.96 -23.69 -18.33
CA VAL A 384 1.23 -23.11 -19.46
C VAL A 384 1.01 -21.61 -19.20
N PHE A 385 1.61 -20.78 -20.05
CA PHE A 385 1.43 -19.32 -20.00
C PHE A 385 0.17 -18.90 -20.76
N THR A 386 -0.69 -18.14 -20.10
CA THR A 386 -1.89 -17.51 -20.66
C THR A 386 -1.75 -16.01 -20.58
N PRO A 387 -1.51 -15.30 -21.70
CA PRO A 387 -1.40 -13.85 -21.69
C PRO A 387 -2.75 -13.21 -21.36
N TYR A 388 -2.72 -12.04 -20.72
CA TYR A 388 -3.89 -11.19 -20.65
C TYR A 388 -4.18 -10.60 -22.03
N GLU A 389 -5.45 -10.55 -22.41
CA GLU A 389 -5.87 -9.84 -23.62
C GLU A 389 -5.67 -8.33 -23.40
N ASP A 390 -5.02 -7.67 -24.39
CA ASP A 390 -4.78 -6.21 -24.42
C ASP A 390 -6.07 -5.41 -24.63
#